data_47e19f64b85eb088bb2f282592046d55
#
_entry.id   47e19f64b85eb088bb2f282592046d55
#
_cell.length_a   1.000
_cell.length_b   1.000
_cell.length_c   1.000
_cell.angle_alpha   90.00
_cell.angle_beta   90.00
_cell.angle_gamma   90.00
#
_symmetry.space_group_name_H-M   'P 1'
#
loop_
_entity.id
_entity.type
_entity.pdbx_description
1 polymer ?
#
loop_
_entity_poly.entity_id
_entity_poly.type
_entity_poly.pdbx_seq_one_letter_code
_entity_poly.pdbx_strand_id
1 'polypeptide(L)'
;LLPFPMIVFILVLAFGLSLAGAWVVRALTGKGAMVDVPGERSSHSRPTVRGGGVGLALGACGVLLTLGVRFWGGSGEGVSLFLLGLGGLIVAGCGFWDDVSRLAPGWKYLFQVLGCGLVLLGGMWLSGIAWPWGGRWSLGWLAVPVTLFWITGMTNLYNFMDGIDGIAGGVGVLYGLGVAWAAFLSGHPVEGVVALTLVAGCLGFLCFNFPPAKIFMGDVGSLLLGFLFAVLAVRLSQDSSNPVPFCFFVILYSSFLFDTAYTLIWRTLRGDKWWLAHRSHLYQRLVIAGWSHLRVTLLYMALSAVSLALAMLYLRSGGPLRCLWVIIQLFVCFGLVVFVKVTEGRLRRVS
;
A
#
# COMPACT_ATOMS: atom_id res chain seq x y z
N LEU A 1 17.69 -8.71 -18.43
CA LEU A 1 17.91 -7.59 -17.51
C LEU A 1 17.64 -6.26 -18.25
N LEU A 2 16.95 -5.32 -17.59
CA LEU A 2 16.79 -3.95 -18.12
C LEU A 2 18.12 -3.22 -18.03
N PRO A 3 18.56 -2.48 -19.09
CA PRO A 3 19.77 -1.66 -19.04
C PRO A 3 19.65 -0.57 -17.97
N PHE A 4 20.74 -0.28 -17.25
CA PHE A 4 20.75 0.74 -16.19
C PHE A 4 20.20 2.11 -16.63
N PRO A 5 20.56 2.67 -17.81
CA PRO A 5 19.96 3.92 -18.27
C PRO A 5 18.44 3.88 -18.43
N MET A 6 17.89 2.73 -18.84
CA MET A 6 16.44 2.55 -18.98
C MET A 6 15.76 2.54 -17.62
N ILE A 7 16.38 1.92 -16.59
CA ILE A 7 15.85 1.94 -15.22
C ILE A 7 15.80 3.39 -14.71
N VAL A 8 16.89 4.14 -14.86
CA VAL A 8 16.94 5.55 -14.47
C VAL A 8 15.86 6.37 -15.20
N PHE A 9 15.69 6.18 -16.51
CA PHE A 9 14.65 6.84 -17.28
C PHE A 9 13.24 6.53 -16.75
N ILE A 10 12.94 5.27 -16.46
CA ILE A 10 11.65 4.82 -15.88
C ILE A 10 11.39 5.55 -14.56
N LEU A 11 12.37 5.60 -13.67
CA LEU A 11 12.22 6.22 -12.34
C LEU A 11 12.02 7.73 -12.44
N VAL A 12 12.81 8.41 -13.28
CA VAL A 12 12.66 9.85 -13.52
C VAL A 12 11.28 10.16 -14.14
N LEU A 13 10.85 9.35 -15.10
CA LEU A 13 9.53 9.50 -15.72
C LEU A 13 8.40 9.27 -14.70
N ALA A 14 8.47 8.23 -13.88
CA ALA A 14 7.46 7.95 -12.86
C ALA A 14 7.38 9.07 -11.81
N PHE A 15 8.51 9.57 -11.33
CA PHE A 15 8.58 10.74 -10.45
C PHE A 15 7.97 11.97 -11.11
N GLY A 16 8.38 12.28 -12.34
CA GLY A 16 7.91 13.44 -13.08
C GLY A 16 6.41 13.40 -13.39
N LEU A 17 5.88 12.23 -13.81
CA LEU A 17 4.44 12.04 -14.03
C LEU A 17 3.63 12.21 -12.74
N SER A 18 4.12 11.69 -11.62
CA SER A 18 3.45 11.85 -10.34
C SER A 18 3.46 13.31 -9.87
N LEU A 19 4.60 13.98 -9.97
CA LEU A 19 4.74 15.39 -9.64
C LEU A 19 3.85 16.27 -10.53
N ALA A 20 3.91 16.08 -11.84
CA ALA A 20 3.13 16.85 -12.82
C ALA A 20 1.63 16.57 -12.67
N GLY A 21 1.23 15.28 -12.48
CA GLY A 21 -0.16 14.90 -12.28
C GLY A 21 -0.77 15.56 -11.04
N ALA A 22 -0.06 15.54 -9.91
CA ALA A 22 -0.50 16.22 -8.70
C ALA A 22 -0.63 17.75 -8.91
N TRP A 23 0.32 18.36 -9.62
CA TRP A 23 0.25 19.78 -9.96
C TRP A 23 -0.93 20.10 -10.87
N VAL A 24 -1.14 19.33 -11.95
CA VAL A 24 -2.23 19.52 -12.92
C VAL A 24 -3.59 19.39 -12.25
N VAL A 25 -3.81 18.29 -11.49
CA VAL A 25 -5.06 18.06 -10.78
C VAL A 25 -5.34 19.22 -9.82
N ARG A 26 -4.34 19.64 -9.04
CA ARG A 26 -4.48 20.79 -8.13
C ARG A 26 -4.82 22.09 -8.87
N ALA A 27 -4.19 22.35 -10.04
CA ALA A 27 -4.41 23.57 -10.79
C ALA A 27 -5.81 23.62 -11.45
N LEU A 28 -6.30 22.48 -11.96
CA LEU A 28 -7.54 22.40 -12.71
C LEU A 28 -8.79 22.26 -11.82
N THR A 29 -8.68 21.70 -10.61
CA THR A 29 -9.86 21.31 -9.79
C THR A 29 -10.12 22.23 -8.59
N GLY A 30 -9.50 23.40 -8.52
CA GLY A 30 -9.55 24.31 -7.37
C GLY A 30 -10.93 24.78 -6.89
N LYS A 31 -12.03 24.51 -7.62
CA LYS A 31 -13.42 24.89 -7.26
C LYS A 31 -14.48 23.85 -7.69
N GLY A 32 -14.12 22.55 -7.81
CA GLY A 32 -15.02 21.54 -8.38
C GLY A 32 -15.31 20.35 -7.46
N ALA A 33 -15.88 19.29 -8.04
CA ALA A 33 -16.34 18.07 -7.36
C ALA A 33 -15.22 17.29 -6.60
N MET A 34 -13.96 17.52 -6.92
CA MET A 34 -12.79 16.87 -6.30
C MET A 34 -12.24 17.63 -5.07
N VAL A 35 -12.98 18.58 -4.50
CA VAL A 35 -12.58 19.27 -3.26
C VAL A 35 -13.16 18.54 -2.05
N ASP A 36 -12.29 18.08 -1.18
CA ASP A 36 -12.68 17.55 0.12
C ASP A 36 -12.91 18.70 1.10
N VAL A 37 -14.18 18.89 1.47
CA VAL A 37 -14.58 19.88 2.46
C VAL A 37 -14.52 19.24 3.85
N PRO A 38 -13.89 19.90 4.84
CA PRO A 38 -13.83 19.39 6.20
C PRO A 38 -15.21 19.07 6.76
N GLY A 39 -15.38 17.85 7.29
CA GLY A 39 -16.57 17.39 7.97
C GLY A 39 -16.23 16.78 9.32
N GLU A 40 -17.20 16.35 10.10
CA GLU A 40 -17.01 15.72 11.42
C GLU A 40 -16.05 14.52 11.40
N ARG A 41 -15.91 13.87 10.23
CA ARG A 41 -15.05 12.70 10.02
C ARG A 41 -13.71 13.03 9.39
N SER A 42 -13.45 14.29 9.06
CA SER A 42 -12.19 14.72 8.42
C SER A 42 -11.11 14.98 9.47
N SER A 43 -9.85 14.64 9.15
CA SER A 43 -8.69 14.97 9.96
C SER A 43 -8.06 16.31 9.59
N HIS A 44 -8.52 16.97 8.52
CA HIS A 44 -8.06 18.25 8.03
C HIS A 44 -9.06 19.37 8.34
N SER A 45 -8.56 20.62 8.41
CA SER A 45 -9.37 21.82 8.75
C SER A 45 -9.60 22.77 7.57
N ARG A 46 -9.01 22.49 6.39
CA ARG A 46 -9.11 23.35 5.19
C ARG A 46 -9.60 22.53 4.01
N PRO A 47 -10.48 23.09 3.14
CA PRO A 47 -10.83 22.43 1.89
C PRO A 47 -9.59 22.13 1.06
N THR A 48 -9.42 20.87 0.66
CA THR A 48 -8.22 20.40 -0.05
C THR A 48 -8.64 19.54 -1.24
N VAL A 49 -7.98 19.75 -2.39
CA VAL A 49 -8.22 18.97 -3.61
C VAL A 49 -7.81 17.52 -3.40
N ARG A 50 -8.60 16.55 -3.90
CA ARG A 50 -8.28 15.11 -3.98
C ARG A 50 -7.81 14.71 -5.38
N GLY A 51 -7.31 13.49 -5.52
CA GLY A 51 -6.92 12.91 -6.81
C GLY A 51 -5.47 13.15 -7.19
N GLY A 52 -4.62 13.57 -6.24
CA GLY A 52 -3.17 13.73 -6.48
C GLY A 52 -2.47 12.45 -6.92
N GLY A 53 -3.06 11.28 -6.68
CA GLY A 53 -2.56 9.97 -7.11
C GLY A 53 -2.69 9.67 -8.61
N VAL A 54 -3.37 10.50 -9.41
CA VAL A 54 -3.54 10.26 -10.85
C VAL A 54 -2.19 10.10 -11.57
N GLY A 55 -1.24 11.00 -11.32
CA GLY A 55 0.08 10.92 -11.95
C GLY A 55 0.87 9.69 -11.53
N LEU A 56 0.78 9.29 -10.26
CA LEU A 56 1.35 8.04 -9.76
C LEU A 56 0.73 6.84 -10.48
N ALA A 57 -0.59 6.82 -10.65
CA ALA A 57 -1.31 5.74 -11.34
C ALA A 57 -0.88 5.62 -12.81
N LEU A 58 -0.79 6.74 -13.53
CA LEU A 58 -0.33 6.76 -14.91
C LEU A 58 1.12 6.26 -15.04
N GLY A 59 2.00 6.69 -14.13
CA GLY A 59 3.40 6.25 -14.10
C GLY A 59 3.51 4.75 -13.82
N ALA A 60 2.89 4.25 -12.76
CA ALA A 60 2.99 2.85 -12.36
C ALA A 60 2.36 1.89 -13.37
N CYS A 61 1.11 2.17 -13.78
CA CYS A 61 0.42 1.32 -14.77
C CYS A 61 1.06 1.43 -16.16
N GLY A 62 1.52 2.63 -16.56
CA GLY A 62 2.23 2.83 -17.82
C GLY A 62 3.52 2.00 -17.91
N VAL A 63 4.31 1.98 -16.84
CA VAL A 63 5.51 1.12 -16.75
C VAL A 63 5.15 -0.36 -16.84
N LEU A 64 4.14 -0.82 -16.10
CA LEU A 64 3.69 -2.23 -16.14
C LEU A 64 3.24 -2.65 -17.54
N LEU A 65 2.45 -1.82 -18.23
CA LEU A 65 2.00 -2.10 -19.59
C LEU A 65 3.17 -2.11 -20.58
N THR A 66 4.09 -1.16 -20.47
CA THR A 66 5.28 -1.06 -21.34
C THR A 66 6.20 -2.27 -21.14
N LEU A 67 6.45 -2.67 -19.90
CA LEU A 67 7.24 -3.88 -19.59
C LEU A 67 6.49 -5.14 -20.05
N GLY A 68 5.17 -5.18 -19.89
CA GLY A 68 4.33 -6.25 -20.39
C GLY A 68 4.47 -6.45 -21.89
N VAL A 69 4.39 -5.37 -22.68
CA VAL A 69 4.60 -5.40 -24.14
C VAL A 69 6.05 -5.77 -24.47
N ARG A 70 7.03 -5.22 -23.74
CA ARG A 70 8.48 -5.47 -23.97
C ARG A 70 8.86 -6.93 -23.80
N PHE A 71 8.23 -7.64 -22.86
CA PHE A 71 8.46 -9.06 -22.58
C PHE A 71 7.39 -9.98 -23.19
N TRP A 72 6.53 -9.43 -24.08
CA TRP A 72 5.50 -10.21 -24.78
C TRP A 72 6.16 -11.25 -25.70
N GLY A 73 5.72 -12.47 -25.64
CA GLY A 73 6.29 -13.57 -26.43
C GLY A 73 7.38 -14.40 -25.74
N GLY A 74 7.75 -14.05 -24.48
CA GLY A 74 8.61 -14.87 -23.62
C GLY A 74 7.84 -15.91 -22.80
N SER A 75 8.35 -16.22 -21.63
CA SER A 75 7.84 -17.22 -20.66
C SER A 75 6.51 -16.89 -19.96
N GLY A 76 5.63 -16.09 -20.55
CA GLY A 76 4.37 -15.64 -19.93
C GLY A 76 4.51 -14.42 -18.99
N GLU A 77 5.74 -14.00 -18.69
CA GLU A 77 6.03 -12.87 -17.82
C GLU A 77 5.44 -11.55 -18.36
N GLY A 78 5.55 -11.31 -19.68
CA GLY A 78 4.98 -10.13 -20.31
C GLY A 78 3.46 -10.06 -20.18
N VAL A 79 2.77 -11.19 -20.38
CA VAL A 79 1.30 -11.28 -20.21
C VAL A 79 0.92 -10.97 -18.76
N SER A 80 1.63 -11.55 -17.78
CA SER A 80 1.38 -11.30 -16.36
C SER A 80 1.53 -9.82 -15.99
N LEU A 81 2.61 -9.16 -16.44
CA LEU A 81 2.85 -7.73 -16.20
C LEU A 81 1.79 -6.85 -16.89
N PHE A 82 1.41 -7.19 -18.12
CA PHE A 82 0.40 -6.46 -18.86
C PHE A 82 -0.98 -6.54 -18.18
N LEU A 83 -1.39 -7.73 -17.76
CA LEU A 83 -2.63 -7.94 -17.04
C LEU A 83 -2.62 -7.27 -15.66
N LEU A 84 -1.46 -7.25 -14.98
CA LEU A 84 -1.30 -6.48 -13.74
C LEU A 84 -1.47 -4.98 -13.99
N GLY A 85 -0.88 -4.44 -15.07
CA GLY A 85 -1.06 -3.04 -15.46
C GLY A 85 -2.52 -2.69 -15.77
N LEU A 86 -3.25 -3.55 -16.50
CA LEU A 86 -4.69 -3.37 -16.74
C LEU A 86 -5.51 -3.47 -15.45
N GLY A 87 -5.21 -4.45 -14.58
CA GLY A 87 -5.85 -4.58 -13.28
C GLY A 87 -5.65 -3.34 -12.41
N GLY A 88 -4.41 -2.80 -12.41
CA GLY A 88 -4.09 -1.55 -11.74
C GLY A 88 -4.87 -0.36 -12.30
N LEU A 89 -5.04 -0.26 -13.64
CA LEU A 89 -5.86 0.79 -14.26
C LEU A 89 -7.34 0.68 -13.89
N ILE A 90 -7.89 -0.54 -13.79
CA ILE A 90 -9.27 -0.76 -13.34
C ILE A 90 -9.46 -0.26 -11.90
N VAL A 91 -8.54 -0.62 -11.00
CA VAL A 91 -8.59 -0.21 -9.58
C VAL A 91 -8.38 1.30 -9.44
N ALA A 92 -7.40 1.87 -10.14
CA ALA A 92 -7.15 3.32 -10.14
C ALA A 92 -8.33 4.10 -10.76
N GLY A 93 -8.90 3.61 -11.87
CA GLY A 93 -10.07 4.21 -12.51
C GLY A 93 -11.29 4.21 -11.61
N CYS A 94 -11.52 3.12 -10.87
CA CYS A 94 -12.54 3.06 -9.84
C CYS A 94 -12.29 4.11 -8.73
N GLY A 95 -11.05 4.21 -8.23
CA GLY A 95 -10.67 5.21 -7.25
C GLY A 95 -10.88 6.64 -7.75
N PHE A 96 -10.49 6.92 -8.99
CA PHE A 96 -10.74 8.22 -9.62
C PHE A 96 -12.24 8.53 -9.72
N TRP A 97 -13.05 7.53 -10.11
CA TRP A 97 -14.50 7.70 -10.16
C TRP A 97 -15.07 7.97 -8.77
N ASP A 98 -14.58 7.31 -7.73
CA ASP A 98 -15.00 7.58 -6.35
C ASP A 98 -14.63 9.00 -5.89
N ASP A 99 -13.43 9.47 -6.21
CA ASP A 99 -12.95 10.82 -5.89
C ASP A 99 -13.86 11.91 -6.52
N VAL A 100 -14.45 11.63 -7.70
CA VAL A 100 -15.36 12.56 -8.40
C VAL A 100 -16.82 12.41 -7.93
N SER A 101 -17.32 11.17 -7.77
CA SER A 101 -18.76 10.89 -7.70
C SER A 101 -19.22 10.11 -6.45
N ARG A 102 -18.30 9.76 -5.54
CA ARG A 102 -18.57 8.97 -4.32
C ARG A 102 -19.36 7.69 -4.60
N LEU A 103 -18.67 6.65 -5.03
CA LEU A 103 -19.25 5.35 -5.34
C LEU A 103 -19.78 4.62 -4.09
N ALA A 104 -20.83 3.84 -4.27
CA ALA A 104 -21.25 2.90 -3.25
C ALA A 104 -20.16 1.82 -3.04
N PRO A 105 -19.94 1.34 -1.78
CA PRO A 105 -18.86 0.39 -1.46
C PRO A 105 -18.88 -0.90 -2.31
N GLY A 106 -20.07 -1.37 -2.71
CA GLY A 106 -20.21 -2.56 -3.56
C GLY A 106 -19.57 -2.41 -4.94
N TRP A 107 -19.66 -1.22 -5.56
CA TRP A 107 -18.99 -0.96 -6.83
C TRP A 107 -17.47 -0.95 -6.67
N LYS A 108 -16.96 -0.31 -5.62
CA LYS A 108 -15.51 -0.33 -5.33
C LYS A 108 -15.00 -1.77 -5.20
N TYR A 109 -15.72 -2.60 -4.46
CA TYR A 109 -15.33 -4.00 -4.28
C TYR A 109 -15.39 -4.79 -5.59
N LEU A 110 -16.42 -4.56 -6.43
CA LEU A 110 -16.54 -5.19 -7.74
C LEU A 110 -15.32 -4.89 -8.64
N PHE A 111 -14.92 -3.62 -8.74
CA PHE A 111 -13.75 -3.23 -9.55
C PHE A 111 -12.44 -3.82 -9.00
N GLN A 112 -12.30 -3.93 -7.68
CA GLN A 112 -11.15 -4.61 -7.07
C GLN A 112 -11.14 -6.10 -7.41
N VAL A 113 -12.29 -6.77 -7.37
CA VAL A 113 -12.42 -8.19 -7.78
C VAL A 113 -12.11 -8.37 -9.26
N LEU A 114 -12.56 -7.46 -10.14
CA LEU A 114 -12.23 -7.49 -11.57
C LEU A 114 -10.73 -7.31 -11.80
N GLY A 115 -10.10 -6.34 -11.13
CA GLY A 115 -8.65 -6.15 -11.18
C GLY A 115 -7.89 -7.39 -10.69
N CYS A 116 -8.34 -8.01 -9.58
CA CYS A 116 -7.78 -9.25 -9.08
C CYS A 116 -8.00 -10.42 -10.06
N GLY A 117 -9.14 -10.47 -10.76
CA GLY A 117 -9.41 -11.46 -11.81
C GLY A 117 -8.36 -11.42 -12.91
N LEU A 118 -7.94 -10.23 -13.36
CA LEU A 118 -6.85 -10.09 -14.33
C LEU A 118 -5.50 -10.58 -13.79
N VAL A 119 -5.21 -10.32 -12.51
CA VAL A 119 -4.01 -10.84 -11.83
C VAL A 119 -4.03 -12.37 -11.83
N LEU A 120 -5.15 -12.99 -11.48
CA LEU A 120 -5.31 -14.45 -11.49
C LEU A 120 -5.20 -15.04 -12.91
N LEU A 121 -5.78 -14.38 -13.91
CA LEU A 121 -5.62 -14.77 -15.33
C LEU A 121 -4.17 -14.64 -15.79
N GLY A 122 -3.41 -13.70 -15.22
CA GLY A 122 -1.97 -13.56 -15.41
C GLY A 122 -1.13 -14.64 -14.71
N GLY A 123 -1.76 -15.62 -14.07
CA GLY A 123 -1.07 -16.72 -13.39
C GLY A 123 -0.50 -16.35 -12.02
N MET A 124 -0.95 -15.27 -11.41
CA MET A 124 -0.42 -14.76 -10.13
C MET A 124 -1.37 -15.10 -8.97
N TRP A 125 -1.02 -16.11 -8.16
CA TRP A 125 -1.74 -16.50 -6.94
C TRP A 125 -0.81 -17.14 -5.91
N LEU A 126 -1.16 -17.08 -4.64
CA LEU A 126 -0.44 -17.73 -3.54
C LEU A 126 -0.66 -19.24 -3.61
N SER A 127 0.30 -19.98 -4.15
CA SER A 127 0.24 -21.44 -4.21
C SER A 127 0.52 -22.11 -2.85
N GLY A 128 1.18 -21.41 -1.94
CA GLY A 128 1.50 -21.88 -0.60
C GLY A 128 2.19 -20.82 0.25
N ILE A 129 2.24 -21.04 1.54
CA ILE A 129 2.84 -20.15 2.53
C ILE A 129 3.98 -20.89 3.23
N ALA A 130 5.20 -20.32 3.15
CA ALA A 130 6.35 -20.79 3.93
C ALA A 130 6.27 -20.22 5.35
N TRP A 131 6.42 -21.10 6.35
CA TRP A 131 6.36 -20.73 7.76
C TRP A 131 7.71 -20.26 8.30
N PRO A 132 7.74 -19.36 9.30
CA PRO A 132 8.99 -18.89 9.90
C PRO A 132 9.85 -20.01 10.49
N TRP A 133 9.22 -21.03 11.06
CA TRP A 133 9.91 -22.19 11.66
C TRP A 133 10.27 -23.29 10.68
N GLY A 134 9.98 -23.13 9.41
CA GLY A 134 10.27 -24.10 8.34
C GLY A 134 9.01 -24.78 7.81
N GLY A 135 9.16 -25.39 6.65
CA GLY A 135 8.07 -25.99 5.91
C GLY A 135 7.25 -25.02 5.08
N ARG A 136 6.48 -25.57 4.13
CA ARG A 136 5.57 -24.82 3.26
C ARG A 136 4.22 -25.52 3.23
N TRP A 137 3.16 -24.78 3.53
CA TRP A 137 1.80 -25.29 3.36
C TRP A 137 1.32 -24.96 1.95
N SER A 138 0.96 -26.00 1.20
CA SER A 138 0.24 -25.81 -0.06
C SER A 138 -1.19 -25.40 0.21
N LEU A 139 -1.65 -24.35 -0.47
CA LEU A 139 -3.03 -23.87 -0.34
C LEU A 139 -4.00 -24.66 -1.23
N GLY A 140 -3.52 -25.40 -2.22
CA GLY A 140 -4.38 -26.17 -3.14
C GLY A 140 -5.51 -25.30 -3.70
N TRP A 141 -6.77 -25.74 -3.54
CA TRP A 141 -7.95 -25.00 -4.02
C TRP A 141 -8.20 -23.68 -3.26
N LEU A 142 -7.64 -23.50 -2.07
CA LEU A 142 -7.70 -22.25 -1.31
C LEU A 142 -6.80 -21.15 -1.88
N ALA A 143 -5.90 -21.48 -2.80
CA ALA A 143 -4.96 -20.51 -3.38
C ALA A 143 -5.67 -19.28 -3.96
N VAL A 144 -6.72 -19.48 -4.76
CA VAL A 144 -7.48 -18.39 -5.38
C VAL A 144 -8.26 -17.56 -4.35
N PRO A 145 -9.10 -18.12 -3.47
CA PRO A 145 -9.83 -17.30 -2.49
C PRO A 145 -8.92 -16.59 -1.50
N VAL A 146 -7.80 -17.20 -1.07
CA VAL A 146 -6.83 -16.55 -0.18
C VAL A 146 -6.13 -15.39 -0.90
N THR A 147 -5.77 -15.56 -2.17
CA THR A 147 -5.18 -14.49 -2.97
C THR A 147 -6.14 -13.33 -3.17
N LEU A 148 -7.40 -13.61 -3.49
CA LEU A 148 -8.45 -12.60 -3.63
C LEU A 148 -8.64 -11.82 -2.32
N PHE A 149 -8.75 -12.53 -1.20
CA PHE A 149 -8.88 -11.91 0.13
C PHE A 149 -7.67 -11.03 0.47
N TRP A 150 -6.45 -11.50 0.18
CA TRP A 150 -5.23 -10.74 0.42
C TRP A 150 -5.19 -9.46 -0.41
N ILE A 151 -5.41 -9.55 -1.73
CA ILE A 151 -5.30 -8.40 -2.63
C ILE A 151 -6.39 -7.37 -2.30
N THR A 152 -7.67 -7.79 -2.21
CA THR A 152 -8.76 -6.86 -1.88
C THR A 152 -8.63 -6.32 -0.46
N GLY A 153 -8.22 -7.13 0.49
CA GLY A 153 -7.94 -6.73 1.87
C GLY A 153 -6.89 -5.65 1.95
N MET A 154 -5.72 -5.87 1.34
CA MET A 154 -4.62 -4.89 1.32
C MET A 154 -4.98 -3.62 0.56
N THR A 155 -5.74 -3.72 -0.53
CA THR A 155 -6.24 -2.57 -1.29
C THR A 155 -7.07 -1.63 -0.40
N ASN A 156 -8.06 -2.18 0.32
CA ASN A 156 -8.90 -1.40 1.22
C ASN A 156 -8.15 -0.93 2.48
N LEU A 157 -7.31 -1.79 3.04
CA LEU A 157 -6.48 -1.47 4.20
C LEU A 157 -5.59 -0.26 3.94
N TYR A 158 -4.89 -0.24 2.80
CA TYR A 158 -4.03 0.88 2.44
C TYR A 158 -4.83 2.18 2.26
N ASN A 159 -6.00 2.09 1.63
CA ASN A 159 -6.92 3.22 1.48
C ASN A 159 -7.42 3.75 2.83
N PHE A 160 -7.75 2.89 3.80
CA PHE A 160 -8.14 3.31 5.16
C PHE A 160 -7.03 4.04 5.91
N MET A 161 -5.78 3.75 5.58
CA MET A 161 -4.62 4.40 6.20
C MET A 161 -4.23 5.72 5.55
N ASP A 162 -4.85 6.11 4.42
CA ASP A 162 -4.60 7.38 3.72
C ASP A 162 -5.51 8.52 4.27
N GLY A 163 -5.53 8.75 5.57
CA GLY A 163 -6.42 9.73 6.19
C GLY A 163 -5.75 10.97 6.77
N ILE A 164 -4.42 11.14 6.64
CA ILE A 164 -3.66 12.32 7.05
C ILE A 164 -2.53 12.63 6.07
N ASP A 165 -2.06 13.87 6.09
CA ASP A 165 -1.01 14.36 5.20
C ASP A 165 0.24 13.48 5.24
N GLY A 166 0.71 13.04 4.08
CA GLY A 166 1.99 12.37 3.88
C GLY A 166 2.06 10.90 4.31
N ILE A 167 1.08 10.36 5.04
CA ILE A 167 1.19 9.02 5.63
C ILE A 167 1.26 7.92 4.56
N ALA A 168 0.33 7.92 3.60
CA ALA A 168 0.30 6.89 2.56
C ALA A 168 1.53 6.98 1.64
N GLY A 169 1.87 8.18 1.16
CA GLY A 169 3.07 8.37 0.33
C GLY A 169 4.36 8.01 1.05
N GLY A 170 4.53 8.47 2.33
CA GLY A 170 5.73 8.22 3.12
C GLY A 170 5.95 6.75 3.47
N VAL A 171 4.89 6.06 3.90
CA VAL A 171 4.94 4.61 4.17
C VAL A 171 5.09 3.83 2.86
N GLY A 172 4.46 4.28 1.76
CA GLY A 172 4.61 3.69 0.44
C GLY A 172 6.06 3.69 -0.08
N VAL A 173 6.83 4.74 0.19
CA VAL A 173 8.28 4.77 -0.11
C VAL A 173 9.00 3.63 0.62
N LEU A 174 8.76 3.44 1.91
CA LEU A 174 9.43 2.39 2.69
C LEU A 174 9.02 0.98 2.27
N TYR A 175 7.72 0.78 1.98
CA TYR A 175 7.23 -0.48 1.46
C TYR A 175 7.85 -0.81 0.10
N GLY A 176 7.88 0.16 -0.82
CA GLY A 176 8.48 -0.01 -2.14
C GLY A 176 9.99 -0.31 -2.09
N LEU A 177 10.74 0.37 -1.19
CA LEU A 177 12.16 0.08 -0.97
C LEU A 177 12.37 -1.35 -0.44
N GLY A 178 11.53 -1.81 0.50
CA GLY A 178 11.59 -3.17 1.03
C GLY A 178 11.30 -4.22 -0.02
N VAL A 179 10.25 -4.02 -0.82
CA VAL A 179 9.91 -4.92 -1.94
C VAL A 179 11.02 -4.94 -2.98
N ALA A 180 11.56 -3.78 -3.38
CA ALA A 180 12.63 -3.69 -4.35
C ALA A 180 13.89 -4.43 -3.87
N TRP A 181 14.28 -4.19 -2.61
CA TRP A 181 15.43 -4.86 -2.01
C TRP A 181 15.26 -6.39 -2.00
N ALA A 182 14.11 -6.90 -1.57
CA ALA A 182 13.83 -8.33 -1.55
C ALA A 182 13.82 -8.92 -2.97
N ALA A 183 13.21 -8.21 -3.92
CA ALA A 183 13.14 -8.63 -5.32
C ALA A 183 14.54 -8.75 -5.93
N PHE A 184 15.39 -7.73 -5.80
CA PHE A 184 16.76 -7.79 -6.34
C PHE A 184 17.60 -8.88 -5.66
N LEU A 185 17.48 -9.04 -4.34
CA LEU A 185 18.20 -10.08 -3.60
C LEU A 185 17.80 -11.50 -4.05
N SER A 186 16.53 -11.68 -4.40
CA SER A 186 15.96 -12.97 -4.81
C SER A 186 16.01 -13.21 -6.33
N GLY A 187 16.63 -12.31 -7.11
CA GLY A 187 16.82 -12.49 -8.55
C GLY A 187 15.60 -12.11 -9.39
N HIS A 188 14.70 -11.23 -8.89
CA HIS A 188 13.51 -10.73 -9.55
C HIS A 188 13.66 -9.25 -9.95
N PRO A 189 14.55 -8.90 -10.90
CA PRO A 189 14.88 -7.50 -11.18
C PRO A 189 13.71 -6.70 -11.77
N VAL A 190 12.78 -7.32 -12.47
CA VAL A 190 11.61 -6.66 -13.06
C VAL A 190 10.68 -6.16 -11.96
N GLU A 191 10.35 -7.01 -10.99
CA GLU A 191 9.56 -6.67 -9.81
C GLU A 191 10.26 -5.60 -8.97
N GLY A 192 11.59 -5.68 -8.87
CA GLY A 192 12.42 -4.65 -8.23
C GLY A 192 12.27 -3.29 -8.87
N VAL A 193 12.29 -3.21 -10.21
CA VAL A 193 12.08 -1.97 -10.96
C VAL A 193 10.64 -1.47 -10.80
N VAL A 194 9.64 -2.36 -10.84
CA VAL A 194 8.24 -1.98 -10.58
C VAL A 194 8.10 -1.38 -9.18
N ALA A 195 8.68 -2.00 -8.16
CA ALA A 195 8.64 -1.48 -6.80
C ALA A 195 9.34 -0.11 -6.68
N LEU A 196 10.51 0.08 -7.32
CA LEU A 196 11.17 1.38 -7.37
C LEU A 196 10.37 2.44 -8.14
N THR A 197 9.57 2.03 -9.14
CA THR A 197 8.62 2.92 -9.83
C THR A 197 7.57 3.46 -8.87
N LEU A 198 7.05 2.62 -7.96
CA LEU A 198 6.13 3.06 -6.90
C LEU A 198 6.82 4.02 -5.92
N VAL A 199 8.08 3.75 -5.55
CA VAL A 199 8.89 4.67 -4.72
C VAL A 199 9.01 6.03 -5.39
N ALA A 200 9.41 6.07 -6.66
CA ALA A 200 9.56 7.31 -7.42
C ALA A 200 8.23 8.07 -7.54
N GLY A 201 7.13 7.36 -7.80
CA GLY A 201 5.79 7.93 -7.83
C GLY A 201 5.35 8.52 -6.47
N CYS A 202 5.59 7.79 -5.38
CA CYS A 202 5.30 8.30 -4.03
C CYS A 202 6.14 9.54 -3.69
N LEU A 203 7.43 9.56 -4.04
CA LEU A 203 8.30 10.74 -3.83
C LEU A 203 7.82 11.95 -4.62
N GLY A 204 7.44 11.77 -5.90
CA GLY A 204 6.88 12.84 -6.72
C GLY A 204 5.58 13.42 -6.13
N PHE A 205 4.69 12.56 -5.64
CA PHE A 205 3.46 12.96 -4.97
C PHE A 205 3.74 13.68 -3.64
N LEU A 206 4.67 13.21 -2.83
CA LEU A 206 5.02 13.81 -1.53
C LEU A 206 5.51 15.25 -1.64
N CYS A 207 6.01 15.71 -2.78
CA CYS A 207 6.35 17.12 -2.99
C CYS A 207 5.15 18.07 -2.76
N PHE A 208 3.92 17.56 -2.89
CA PHE A 208 2.70 18.31 -2.65
C PHE A 208 1.87 17.81 -1.46
N ASN A 209 2.11 16.59 -0.99
CA ASN A 209 1.31 15.96 0.08
C ASN A 209 2.04 15.89 1.43
N PHE A 210 3.37 16.06 1.47
CA PHE A 210 4.08 16.10 2.77
C PHE A 210 3.52 17.24 3.64
N PRO A 211 3.33 17.01 4.96
CA PRO A 211 2.67 17.99 5.84
C PRO A 211 3.33 19.38 5.85
N PRO A 212 2.54 20.47 5.63
CA PRO A 212 1.10 20.53 5.40
C PRO A 212 0.75 20.22 3.92
N ALA A 213 -0.21 19.29 3.71
CA ALA A 213 -0.60 18.86 2.38
C ALA A 213 -1.26 19.99 1.56
N LYS A 214 -0.91 20.06 0.28
CA LYS A 214 -1.50 20.95 -0.72
C LYS A 214 -2.50 20.23 -1.63
N ILE A 215 -2.46 18.88 -1.62
CA ILE A 215 -3.35 17.98 -2.35
C ILE A 215 -3.40 16.64 -1.63
N PHE A 216 -4.54 15.96 -1.62
CA PHE A 216 -4.68 14.59 -1.11
C PHE A 216 -4.52 13.55 -2.23
N MET A 217 -4.04 12.36 -1.86
CA MET A 217 -3.80 11.27 -2.81
C MET A 217 -5.10 10.86 -3.51
N GLY A 218 -6.17 10.76 -2.75
CA GLY A 218 -7.45 10.25 -3.21
C GLY A 218 -7.46 8.72 -3.35
N ASP A 219 -8.66 8.20 -3.58
CA ASP A 219 -8.86 6.76 -3.75
C ASP A 219 -8.13 6.23 -5.00
N VAL A 220 -7.94 7.07 -6.02
CA VAL A 220 -7.16 6.73 -7.23
C VAL A 220 -5.74 6.26 -6.90
N GLY A 221 -5.07 6.89 -5.96
CA GLY A 221 -3.69 6.53 -5.59
C GLY A 221 -3.61 5.49 -4.49
N SER A 222 -4.39 5.65 -3.43
CA SER A 222 -4.32 4.78 -2.25
C SER A 222 -4.81 3.35 -2.53
N LEU A 223 -5.91 3.17 -3.29
CA LEU A 223 -6.36 1.84 -3.73
C LEU A 223 -5.33 1.19 -4.64
N LEU A 224 -4.75 1.94 -5.59
CA LEU A 224 -3.73 1.41 -6.48
C LEU A 224 -2.47 0.96 -5.74
N LEU A 225 -1.96 1.76 -4.80
CA LEU A 225 -0.77 1.39 -4.01
C LEU A 225 -1.03 0.11 -3.21
N GLY A 226 -2.17 0.01 -2.53
CA GLY A 226 -2.56 -1.20 -1.80
C GLY A 226 -2.64 -2.42 -2.72
N PHE A 227 -3.26 -2.27 -3.90
CA PHE A 227 -3.37 -3.31 -4.91
C PHE A 227 -2.00 -3.77 -5.41
N LEU A 228 -1.14 -2.85 -5.85
CA LEU A 228 0.17 -3.19 -6.41
C LEU A 228 1.11 -3.80 -5.36
N PHE A 229 1.15 -3.28 -4.14
CA PHE A 229 1.94 -3.88 -3.06
C PHE A 229 1.45 -5.29 -2.71
N ALA A 230 0.13 -5.51 -2.70
CA ALA A 230 -0.43 -6.84 -2.46
C ALA A 230 -0.05 -7.83 -3.57
N VAL A 231 -0.15 -7.42 -4.85
CA VAL A 231 0.19 -8.30 -5.98
C VAL A 231 1.69 -8.57 -6.06
N LEU A 232 2.55 -7.58 -5.79
CA LEU A 232 4.01 -7.79 -5.72
C LEU A 232 4.37 -8.81 -4.63
N ALA A 233 3.70 -8.78 -3.48
CA ALA A 233 3.90 -9.79 -2.45
C ALA A 233 3.50 -11.20 -2.92
N VAL A 234 2.36 -11.34 -3.62
CA VAL A 234 1.91 -12.61 -4.21
C VAL A 234 2.93 -13.11 -5.21
N ARG A 235 3.31 -12.26 -6.19
CA ARG A 235 4.19 -12.63 -7.29
C ARG A 235 5.57 -13.08 -6.80
N LEU A 236 6.18 -12.33 -5.88
CA LEU A 236 7.49 -12.67 -5.31
C LEU A 236 7.45 -13.91 -4.39
N SER A 237 6.29 -14.22 -3.80
CA SER A 237 6.13 -15.43 -2.96
C SER A 237 5.77 -16.68 -3.74
N GLN A 238 5.33 -16.53 -4.99
CA GLN A 238 4.88 -17.63 -5.84
C GLN A 238 6.03 -18.38 -6.50
N ASP A 239 7.15 -17.70 -6.81
CA ASP A 239 8.27 -18.31 -7.49
C ASP A 239 8.73 -19.57 -6.76
N SER A 240 8.89 -20.67 -7.52
CA SER A 240 9.31 -21.96 -6.99
C SER A 240 10.85 -22.07 -6.86
N SER A 241 11.59 -21.24 -7.58
CA SER A 241 13.05 -21.30 -7.64
C SER A 241 13.72 -20.55 -6.48
N ASN A 242 13.26 -19.33 -6.21
CA ASN A 242 13.77 -18.48 -5.12
C ASN A 242 12.68 -17.57 -4.53
N PRO A 243 11.68 -18.14 -3.86
CA PRO A 243 10.54 -17.37 -3.37
C PRO A 243 10.94 -16.46 -2.20
N VAL A 244 10.45 -15.22 -2.23
CA VAL A 244 10.47 -14.38 -1.04
C VAL A 244 9.37 -14.90 -0.09
N PRO A 245 9.69 -15.35 1.14
CA PRO A 245 8.68 -15.86 2.05
C PRO A 245 7.57 -14.84 2.31
N PHE A 246 6.29 -15.26 2.22
CA PHE A 246 5.15 -14.37 2.38
C PHE A 246 5.16 -13.60 3.71
N CYS A 247 5.67 -14.23 4.79
CA CYS A 247 5.86 -13.56 6.09
C CYS A 247 6.76 -12.32 6.01
N PHE A 248 7.69 -12.23 5.05
CA PHE A 248 8.47 -11.01 4.82
C PHE A 248 7.55 -9.81 4.55
N PHE A 249 6.55 -9.98 3.69
CA PHE A 249 5.61 -8.92 3.34
C PHE A 249 4.65 -8.60 4.49
N VAL A 250 4.24 -9.61 5.28
CA VAL A 250 3.43 -9.39 6.48
C VAL A 250 4.20 -8.54 7.50
N ILE A 251 5.50 -8.80 7.69
CA ILE A 251 6.36 -7.98 8.56
C ILE A 251 6.52 -6.57 7.95
N LEU A 252 6.85 -6.47 6.68
CA LEU A 252 7.09 -5.20 5.99
C LEU A 252 5.87 -4.27 6.06
N TYR A 253 4.66 -4.80 5.81
CA TYR A 253 3.42 -4.02 5.77
C TYR A 253 2.74 -3.89 7.13
N SER A 254 3.36 -4.38 8.19
CA SER A 254 2.72 -4.54 9.51
C SER A 254 2.27 -3.22 10.13
N SER A 255 2.89 -2.07 9.85
CA SER A 255 2.48 -0.78 10.41
C SER A 255 1.03 -0.43 10.02
N PHE A 256 0.65 -0.66 8.77
CA PHE A 256 -0.72 -0.44 8.27
C PHE A 256 -1.62 -1.66 8.53
N LEU A 257 -1.09 -2.87 8.26
CA LEU A 257 -1.82 -4.12 8.43
C LEU A 257 -2.33 -4.28 9.87
N PHE A 258 -1.46 -4.01 10.84
CA PHE A 258 -1.80 -4.18 12.25
C PHE A 258 -2.79 -3.10 12.74
N ASP A 259 -2.58 -1.82 12.40
CA ASP A 259 -3.52 -0.75 12.80
C ASP A 259 -4.92 -1.06 12.29
N THR A 260 -5.04 -1.42 11.01
CA THR A 260 -6.34 -1.73 10.42
C THR A 260 -6.95 -3.00 11.03
N ALA A 261 -6.18 -4.10 11.11
CA ALA A 261 -6.68 -5.36 11.67
C ALA A 261 -7.11 -5.18 13.15
N TYR A 262 -6.26 -4.55 13.97
CA TYR A 262 -6.58 -4.24 15.36
C TYR A 262 -7.86 -3.41 15.48
N THR A 263 -7.98 -2.36 14.67
CA THR A 263 -9.15 -1.47 14.72
C THR A 263 -10.43 -2.18 14.31
N LEU A 264 -10.39 -2.99 13.23
CA LEU A 264 -11.56 -3.74 12.77
C LEU A 264 -11.98 -4.81 13.78
N ILE A 265 -11.02 -5.58 14.32
CA ILE A 265 -11.30 -6.60 15.37
C ILE A 265 -11.91 -5.92 16.60
N TRP A 266 -11.29 -4.84 17.07
CA TRP A 266 -11.76 -4.14 18.27
C TRP A 266 -13.18 -3.56 18.08
N ARG A 267 -13.51 -3.02 16.90
CA ARG A 267 -14.86 -2.56 16.57
C ARG A 267 -15.88 -3.69 16.52
N THR A 268 -15.51 -4.81 15.87
CA THR A 268 -16.36 -6.00 15.79
C THR A 268 -16.68 -6.55 17.18
N LEU A 269 -15.70 -6.65 18.08
CA LEU A 269 -15.87 -7.09 19.46
C LEU A 269 -16.77 -6.17 20.31
N ARG A 270 -16.90 -4.89 19.91
CA ARG A 270 -17.82 -3.92 20.54
C ARG A 270 -19.22 -3.92 19.94
N GLY A 271 -19.47 -4.71 18.89
CA GLY A 271 -20.74 -4.70 18.17
C GLY A 271 -20.90 -3.51 17.20
N ASP A 272 -19.83 -2.74 16.96
CA ASP A 272 -19.87 -1.65 15.99
C ASP A 272 -19.97 -2.21 14.56
N LYS A 273 -20.67 -1.50 13.69
CA LYS A 273 -20.71 -1.79 12.24
C LYS A 273 -19.34 -1.44 11.61
N TRP A 274 -18.44 -2.44 11.52
CA TRP A 274 -17.05 -2.24 11.07
C TRP A 274 -16.95 -1.72 9.62
N TRP A 275 -17.98 -1.95 8.79
CA TRP A 275 -18.05 -1.48 7.40
C TRP A 275 -18.50 -0.02 7.23
N LEU A 276 -18.95 0.64 8.30
CA LEU A 276 -19.26 2.06 8.25
C LEU A 276 -18.01 2.89 8.46
N ALA A 277 -17.94 4.03 7.76
CA ALA A 277 -16.84 4.99 7.91
C ALA A 277 -16.68 5.45 9.37
N HIS A 278 -15.44 5.45 9.85
CA HIS A 278 -15.10 5.75 11.25
C HIS A 278 -13.74 6.47 11.35
N ARG A 279 -13.44 7.00 12.56
CA ARG A 279 -12.16 7.63 12.91
C ARG A 279 -11.52 6.95 14.12
N SER A 280 -11.41 5.61 14.09
CA SER A 280 -10.95 4.80 15.23
C SER A 280 -9.62 4.08 14.98
N HIS A 281 -8.98 4.28 13.81
CA HIS A 281 -7.63 3.81 13.57
C HIS A 281 -6.64 4.43 14.56
N LEU A 282 -5.59 3.71 14.91
CA LEU A 282 -4.61 4.18 15.90
C LEU A 282 -3.98 5.52 15.50
N TYR A 283 -3.67 5.70 14.20
CA TYR A 283 -3.16 6.98 13.70
C TYR A 283 -4.16 8.14 13.87
N GLN A 284 -5.45 7.89 13.60
CA GLN A 284 -6.51 8.89 13.75
C GLN A 284 -6.72 9.26 15.23
N ARG A 285 -6.65 8.27 16.11
CA ARG A 285 -6.74 8.47 17.56
C ARG A 285 -5.63 9.37 18.08
N LEU A 286 -4.40 9.27 17.55
CA LEU A 286 -3.31 10.18 17.87
C LEU A 286 -3.60 11.60 17.41
N VAL A 287 -4.18 11.80 16.22
CA VAL A 287 -4.58 13.13 15.75
C VAL A 287 -5.70 13.71 16.63
N ILE A 288 -6.71 12.90 16.98
CA ILE A 288 -7.79 13.30 17.92
C ILE A 288 -7.18 13.65 19.29
N ALA A 289 -6.12 12.96 19.69
CA ALA A 289 -5.34 13.25 20.88
C ALA A 289 -4.39 14.48 20.75
N GLY A 290 -4.57 15.32 19.72
CA GLY A 290 -3.85 16.59 19.56
C GLY A 290 -2.48 16.47 18.89
N TRP A 291 -2.09 15.31 18.37
CA TRP A 291 -0.86 15.17 17.59
C TRP A 291 -1.04 15.80 16.20
N SER A 292 -0.01 16.52 15.72
CA SER A 292 -0.02 17.05 14.36
C SER A 292 0.12 15.91 13.33
N HIS A 293 -0.41 16.11 12.10
CA HIS A 293 -0.23 15.18 10.99
C HIS A 293 1.25 14.83 10.80
N LEU A 294 2.15 15.81 10.83
CA LEU A 294 3.60 15.59 10.71
C LEU A 294 4.13 14.59 11.75
N ARG A 295 3.76 14.76 13.02
CA ARG A 295 4.25 13.86 14.09
C ARG A 295 3.74 12.44 13.91
N VAL A 296 2.46 12.28 13.54
CA VAL A 296 1.87 10.95 13.30
C VAL A 296 2.46 10.31 12.06
N THR A 297 2.62 11.04 10.97
CA THR A 297 3.25 10.57 9.73
C THR A 297 4.69 10.11 9.97
N LEU A 298 5.50 10.91 10.67
CA LEU A 298 6.88 10.53 11.02
C LEU A 298 6.92 9.30 11.94
N LEU A 299 5.98 9.15 12.88
CA LEU A 299 5.87 7.95 13.71
C LEU A 299 5.61 6.72 12.87
N TYR A 300 4.63 6.78 11.93
CA TYR A 300 4.31 5.64 11.05
C TYR A 300 5.43 5.33 10.06
N MET A 301 6.13 6.33 9.56
CA MET A 301 7.36 6.13 8.77
C MET A 301 8.46 5.45 9.61
N ALA A 302 8.67 5.87 10.85
CA ALA A 302 9.64 5.23 11.74
C ALA A 302 9.27 3.78 12.05
N LEU A 303 7.99 3.49 12.36
CA LEU A 303 7.49 2.12 12.53
C LEU A 303 7.69 1.28 11.27
N SER A 304 7.40 1.84 10.09
CA SER A 304 7.63 1.15 8.80
C SER A 304 9.11 0.94 8.51
N ALA A 305 9.99 1.84 8.91
CA ALA A 305 11.44 1.66 8.80
C ALA A 305 11.94 0.53 9.72
N VAL A 306 11.42 0.44 10.94
CA VAL A 306 11.69 -0.69 11.84
C VAL A 306 11.18 -2.00 11.24
N SER A 307 9.94 -2.01 10.71
CA SER A 307 9.37 -3.18 10.02
C SER A 307 10.20 -3.61 8.82
N LEU A 308 10.70 -2.65 8.03
CA LEU A 308 11.62 -2.90 6.91
C LEU A 308 12.91 -3.56 7.40
N ALA A 309 13.54 -3.02 8.44
CA ALA A 309 14.77 -3.60 9.01
C ALA A 309 14.53 -5.04 9.52
N LEU A 310 13.43 -5.28 10.25
CA LEU A 310 13.06 -6.61 10.73
C LEU A 310 12.73 -7.58 9.58
N ALA A 311 12.05 -7.13 8.53
CA ALA A 311 11.79 -7.92 7.34
C ALA A 311 13.10 -8.29 6.61
N MET A 312 14.05 -7.36 6.50
CA MET A 312 15.39 -7.63 5.94
C MET A 312 16.15 -8.67 6.76
N LEU A 313 16.14 -8.55 8.08
CA LEU A 313 16.74 -9.51 9.00
C LEU A 313 16.06 -10.88 8.87
N TYR A 314 14.72 -10.91 8.81
CA TYR A 314 13.92 -12.12 8.59
C TYR A 314 14.34 -12.85 7.30
N LEU A 315 14.49 -12.12 6.18
CA LEU A 315 14.85 -12.73 4.90
C LEU A 315 16.27 -13.31 4.90
N ARG A 316 17.21 -12.64 5.57
CA ARG A 316 18.61 -13.10 5.69
C ARG A 316 18.83 -14.19 6.74
N SER A 317 17.83 -14.43 7.59
CA SER A 317 17.92 -15.43 8.67
C SER A 317 17.38 -16.79 8.23
N GLY A 318 17.72 -17.83 8.98
CA GLY A 318 17.17 -19.18 8.86
C GLY A 318 16.65 -19.70 10.20
N GLY A 319 15.84 -20.77 10.17
CA GLY A 319 15.40 -21.50 11.34
C GLY A 319 14.75 -20.64 12.45
N PRO A 320 15.11 -20.86 13.72
CA PRO A 320 14.47 -20.18 14.87
C PRO A 320 14.60 -18.66 14.86
N LEU A 321 15.66 -18.09 14.24
CA LEU A 321 15.83 -16.64 14.18
C LEU A 321 14.71 -15.94 13.40
N ARG A 322 14.08 -16.60 12.45
CA ARG A 322 12.90 -16.05 11.75
C ARG A 322 11.74 -15.81 12.70
N CYS A 323 11.51 -16.76 13.62
CA CYS A 323 10.46 -16.61 14.64
C CYS A 323 10.75 -15.44 15.57
N LEU A 324 12.02 -15.23 15.92
CA LEU A 324 12.42 -14.09 16.77
C LEU A 324 12.01 -12.74 16.13
N TRP A 325 12.27 -12.54 14.82
CA TRP A 325 11.91 -11.30 14.14
C TRP A 325 10.39 -11.08 14.06
N VAL A 326 9.62 -12.15 13.85
CA VAL A 326 8.15 -12.09 13.93
C VAL A 326 7.68 -11.67 15.32
N ILE A 327 8.25 -12.27 16.38
CA ILE A 327 7.92 -11.94 17.76
C ILE A 327 8.26 -10.48 18.07
N ILE A 328 9.45 -10.02 17.70
CA ILE A 328 9.85 -8.60 17.89
C ILE A 328 8.87 -7.68 17.17
N GLN A 329 8.50 -8.01 15.92
CA GLN A 329 7.51 -7.20 15.18
C GLN A 329 6.16 -7.13 15.88
N LEU A 330 5.68 -8.23 16.47
CA LEU A 330 4.44 -8.22 17.25
C LEU A 330 4.57 -7.30 18.48
N PHE A 331 5.71 -7.33 19.19
CA PHE A 331 5.96 -6.40 20.29
C PHE A 331 5.95 -4.93 19.85
N VAL A 332 6.54 -4.61 18.70
CA VAL A 332 6.49 -3.26 18.11
C VAL A 332 5.03 -2.85 17.85
N CYS A 333 4.24 -3.73 17.25
CA CYS A 333 2.82 -3.46 16.96
C CYS A 333 1.99 -3.25 18.23
N PHE A 334 2.13 -4.13 19.24
CA PHE A 334 1.43 -3.97 20.52
C PHE A 334 1.94 -2.75 21.29
N GLY A 335 3.22 -2.42 21.19
CA GLY A 335 3.80 -1.19 21.73
C GLY A 335 3.09 0.05 21.20
N LEU A 336 2.72 0.09 19.92
CA LEU A 336 1.92 1.17 19.35
C LEU A 336 0.55 1.30 20.04
N VAL A 337 -0.15 0.19 20.30
CA VAL A 337 -1.45 0.22 21.00
C VAL A 337 -1.30 0.81 22.41
N VAL A 338 -0.29 0.35 23.15
CA VAL A 338 -0.01 0.87 24.50
C VAL A 338 0.29 2.36 24.44
N PHE A 339 1.15 2.77 23.50
CA PHE A 339 1.52 4.18 23.32
C PHE A 339 0.30 5.06 23.04
N VAL A 340 -0.60 4.64 22.12
CA VAL A 340 -1.84 5.38 21.82
C VAL A 340 -2.72 5.50 23.06
N LYS A 341 -2.95 4.40 23.79
CA LYS A 341 -3.77 4.40 25.02
C LYS A 341 -3.20 5.32 26.10
N VAL A 342 -1.88 5.31 26.30
CA VAL A 342 -1.21 6.19 27.29
C VAL A 342 -1.35 7.66 26.87
N THR A 343 -1.21 7.97 25.59
CA THR A 343 -1.37 9.31 25.05
C THR A 343 -2.78 9.85 25.28
N GLU A 344 -3.81 9.05 24.98
CA GLU A 344 -5.21 9.40 25.27
C GLU A 344 -5.50 9.59 26.76
N GLY A 345 -4.94 8.72 27.60
CA GLY A 345 -5.12 8.81 29.05
C GLY A 345 -4.51 10.07 29.69
N ARG A 346 -3.41 10.57 29.13
CA ARG A 346 -2.80 11.83 29.57
C ARG A 346 -3.68 13.04 29.29
N LEU A 347 -4.33 13.07 28.13
CA LEU A 347 -5.23 14.18 27.76
C LEU A 347 -6.47 14.25 28.65
N ARG A 348 -7.10 13.09 28.95
CA ARG A 348 -8.27 13.03 29.84
C ARG A 348 -7.99 13.50 31.28
N ARG A 349 -6.72 13.63 31.68
CA ARG A 349 -6.33 14.13 33.02
C ARG A 349 -6.04 15.64 33.01
N VAL A 350 -5.93 16.24 31.83
CA VAL A 350 -5.59 17.67 31.66
C VAL A 350 -6.81 18.47 31.22
N SER A 351 -7.85 17.80 30.67
CA SER A 351 -9.19 18.37 30.38
C SER A 351 -10.11 18.20 31.58
#